data_fdb9cf9d09dcccfb1ff05e507a1cda66
#
_entry.id   fdb9cf9d09dcccfb1ff05e507a1cda66
#
_cell.length_a   1.000
_cell.length_b   1.000
_cell.length_c   1.000
_cell.angle_alpha   90.00
_cell.angle_beta   90.00
_cell.angle_gamma   90.00
#
_symmetry.space_group_name_H-M   'P 1'
#
loop_
_entity.id
_entity.type
_entity.pdbx_description
1 polymer ?
#
loop_
_entity_poly.entity_id
_entity_poly.type
_entity_poly.pdbx_seq_one_letter_code
_entity_poly.pdbx_strand_id
1 'polypeptide(L)'
;MGREHPIMHRMRGTTAAEVVAGITVLTLSILPGMADAAPLAHRGSESSTGICQSYGSHAALAAAISRRVLRWVQRRAPETPHVAVRMDDPYLGINCYLNSSEHFDSASVVKTIILATLLNKRQRERLSLLSTRERQLAREMITESDNNAATALWDQDNMKNLTYFLHAAGMNHTQLNPAWGLTQITAQDETRLLRNILLRPNPVLGTHPQAYELKLMAQVIPSQHWGVSASTPRAFTVHIKNGWAPLPFITSPWWVNSTGAFTTTNPARDYTIVVLTSGNADETTGVTTVEDVAGPINRALGGVAAKFGPAHTKPYPSWNIPDEPVPPVPGR
;
A
#
# COMPACT_ATOMS: atom_id res chain seq x y z
N MET A 1 4.59 62.13 -14.97
CA MET A 1 5.08 62.71 -13.73
C MET A 1 4.37 61.95 -12.62
N GLY A 2 4.95 61.23 -11.67
CA GLY A 2 6.30 61.03 -11.24
C GLY A 2 6.42 59.58 -10.75
N ARG A 3 7.63 59.10 -10.82
CA ARG A 3 8.10 57.80 -10.33
C ARG A 3 8.34 57.89 -8.82
N GLU A 4 7.99 56.87 -8.06
CA GLU A 4 8.69 56.58 -6.78
C GLU A 4 8.97 55.12 -6.64
N HIS A 5 10.27 54.81 -6.34
CA HIS A 5 10.83 53.48 -6.07
C HIS A 5 10.68 53.12 -4.57
N PRO A 6 10.56 51.84 -4.20
CA PRO A 6 10.65 51.46 -2.80
C PRO A 6 12.13 51.22 -2.37
N ILE A 7 12.37 51.64 -1.15
CA ILE A 7 13.63 51.65 -0.42
C ILE A 7 14.01 50.25 0.04
N MET A 8 15.25 49.82 -0.30
CA MET A 8 15.89 48.65 0.28
C MET A 8 16.31 48.93 1.74
N HIS A 9 15.83 48.10 2.67
CA HIS A 9 16.42 48.00 4.02
C HIS A 9 17.49 46.94 4.06
N ARG A 10 18.71 47.41 4.22
CA ARG A 10 19.96 46.69 4.49
C ARG A 10 19.97 46.24 5.95
N MET A 11 19.88 44.94 6.25
CA MET A 11 20.19 44.42 7.59
C MET A 11 21.69 44.16 7.72
N ARG A 12 22.25 44.79 8.73
CA ARG A 12 23.66 44.66 9.14
C ARG A 12 23.89 43.34 9.88
N GLY A 13 24.99 42.68 9.59
CA GLY A 13 25.42 41.46 10.25
C GLY A 13 25.80 41.69 11.72
N THR A 14 25.57 40.69 12.51
CA THR A 14 26.15 40.51 13.84
C THR A 14 27.09 39.30 13.83
N THR A 15 28.26 39.54 14.33
CA THR A 15 29.43 38.67 14.41
C THR A 15 29.19 37.46 15.31
N ALA A 16 29.65 36.29 14.85
CA ALA A 16 29.75 35.07 15.63
C ALA A 16 30.81 35.18 16.73
N ALA A 17 30.45 34.79 17.95
CA ALA A 17 31.36 34.56 19.04
C ALA A 17 31.77 33.07 19.04
N GLU A 18 33.08 32.83 18.94
CA GLU A 18 33.67 31.50 19.07
C GLU A 18 33.59 31.03 20.52
N VAL A 19 33.02 29.84 20.74
CA VAL A 19 33.11 29.10 21.98
C VAL A 19 34.08 27.92 21.74
N VAL A 20 35.30 28.06 22.27
CA VAL A 20 36.27 26.97 22.34
C VAL A 20 35.88 26.07 23.53
N ALA A 21 35.41 24.87 23.27
CA ALA A 21 35.20 23.83 24.27
C ALA A 21 36.35 22.83 24.22
N GLY A 22 37.07 22.72 25.34
CA GLY A 22 38.23 21.86 25.50
C GLY A 22 37.91 20.36 25.37
N ILE A 23 38.72 19.67 24.60
CA ILE A 23 38.70 18.22 24.44
C ILE A 23 39.53 17.60 25.59
N THR A 24 38.86 16.94 26.52
CA THR A 24 39.55 16.08 27.50
C THR A 24 39.70 14.69 26.87
N VAL A 25 40.95 14.33 26.58
CA VAL A 25 41.30 12.99 26.08
C VAL A 25 41.31 12.03 27.26
N LEU A 26 40.30 11.14 27.31
CA LEU A 26 40.33 9.99 28.21
C LEU A 26 41.01 8.84 27.48
N THR A 27 42.22 8.47 27.95
CA THR A 27 42.92 7.25 27.50
C THR A 27 42.24 6.02 28.09
N LEU A 28 41.53 5.25 27.26
CA LEU A 28 40.95 3.98 27.63
C LEU A 28 41.95 2.86 27.42
N SER A 29 42.39 2.20 28.48
CA SER A 29 43.32 1.06 28.48
C SER A 29 42.63 -0.15 27.83
N ILE A 30 43.23 -0.66 26.74
CA ILE A 30 42.75 -1.86 26.03
C ILE A 30 43.21 -3.09 26.81
N LEU A 31 42.24 -3.86 27.34
CA LEU A 31 42.46 -5.22 27.79
C LEU A 31 42.34 -6.18 26.58
N PRO A 32 43.28 -7.10 26.35
CA PRO A 32 43.16 -8.10 25.30
C PRO A 32 42.33 -9.29 25.78
N GLY A 33 41.34 -9.65 25.01
CA GLY A 33 40.70 -10.96 25.17
C GLY A 33 39.19 -10.95 25.22
N MET A 34 38.52 -10.66 24.11
CA MET A 34 37.21 -11.28 23.82
C MET A 34 37.19 -11.66 22.34
N ALA A 35 37.06 -12.97 22.14
CA ALA A 35 36.98 -13.58 20.83
C ALA A 35 35.81 -12.98 20.01
N ASP A 36 36.07 -12.83 18.72
CA ASP A 36 35.06 -12.51 17.69
C ASP A 36 33.85 -13.43 17.81
N ALA A 37 32.77 -12.93 18.37
CA ALA A 37 31.45 -13.49 18.16
C ALA A 37 31.01 -13.05 16.77
N ALA A 38 31.19 -13.90 15.77
CA ALA A 38 30.56 -13.75 14.48
C ALA A 38 29.06 -13.49 14.67
N PRO A 39 28.44 -12.58 13.90
CA PRO A 39 27.02 -12.41 13.97
C PRO A 39 26.38 -13.75 13.62
N LEU A 40 25.62 -14.31 14.58
CA LEU A 40 24.73 -15.44 14.34
C LEU A 40 23.76 -15.01 13.25
N ALA A 41 24.07 -15.37 12.01
CA ALA A 41 23.09 -15.40 10.95
C ALA A 41 21.94 -16.26 11.48
N HIS A 42 20.83 -15.65 11.81
CA HIS A 42 19.58 -16.33 12.01
C HIS A 42 19.26 -17.04 10.69
N ARG A 43 19.77 -18.27 10.54
CA ARG A 43 19.16 -19.26 9.67
C ARG A 43 17.81 -19.59 10.31
N GLY A 44 16.83 -18.70 10.12
CA GLY A 44 15.44 -19.08 10.18
C GLY A 44 15.32 -20.25 9.19
N SER A 45 14.88 -21.40 9.66
CA SER A 45 14.46 -22.53 8.86
C SER A 45 13.47 -21.99 7.82
N GLU A 46 13.94 -21.64 6.63
CA GLU A 46 13.10 -21.47 5.46
C GLU A 46 12.50 -22.84 5.17
N SER A 47 11.35 -23.08 5.77
CA SER A 47 10.41 -24.06 5.27
C SER A 47 10.27 -23.78 3.78
N SER A 48 10.46 -24.76 2.92
CA SER A 48 10.42 -24.72 1.46
C SER A 48 9.04 -24.39 0.89
N THR A 49 8.19 -23.72 1.64
CA THR A 49 6.89 -23.21 1.24
C THR A 49 7.09 -21.81 0.63
N GLY A 50 6.94 -21.70 -0.70
CA GLY A 50 7.00 -20.42 -1.40
C GLY A 50 6.01 -19.40 -0.85
N ILE A 51 6.13 -18.14 -1.28
CA ILE A 51 5.30 -17.00 -0.83
C ILE A 51 3.80 -17.16 -1.07
N CYS A 52 3.38 -18.12 -1.91
CA CYS A 52 1.96 -18.39 -2.18
C CYS A 52 1.58 -19.77 -1.64
N GLN A 53 0.45 -19.82 -0.95
CA GLN A 53 -0.15 -21.03 -0.41
C GLN A 53 -1.52 -21.27 -1.06
N SER A 54 -1.92 -22.53 -1.17
CA SER A 54 -3.27 -22.92 -1.58
C SER A 54 -3.87 -23.82 -0.51
N TYR A 55 -5.11 -23.47 -0.13
CA TYR A 55 -5.91 -24.25 0.81
C TYR A 55 -6.84 -25.26 0.10
N GLY A 56 -6.60 -25.52 -1.19
CA GLY A 56 -7.39 -26.40 -2.03
C GLY A 56 -6.58 -27.12 -3.09
N SER A 57 -7.21 -27.45 -4.21
CA SER A 57 -6.61 -28.23 -5.31
C SER A 57 -5.57 -27.47 -6.15
N HIS A 58 -5.28 -26.21 -5.83
CA HIS A 58 -4.44 -25.33 -6.67
C HIS A 58 -2.99 -25.14 -6.17
N ALA A 59 -2.48 -26.09 -5.37
CA ALA A 59 -1.11 -26.02 -4.83
C ALA A 59 -0.03 -25.85 -5.91
N ALA A 60 -0.15 -26.55 -7.03
CA ALA A 60 0.79 -26.43 -8.15
C ALA A 60 0.76 -25.02 -8.78
N LEU A 61 -0.43 -24.39 -8.87
CA LEU A 61 -0.58 -23.03 -9.36
C LEU A 61 0.02 -22.04 -8.38
N ALA A 62 -0.26 -22.17 -7.08
CA ALA A 62 0.33 -21.32 -6.03
C ALA A 62 1.86 -21.38 -6.08
N ALA A 63 2.44 -22.59 -6.17
CA ALA A 63 3.87 -22.76 -6.30
C ALA A 63 4.44 -22.14 -7.60
N ALA A 64 3.69 -22.20 -8.70
CA ALA A 64 4.12 -21.58 -9.96
C ALA A 64 4.08 -20.04 -9.88
N ILE A 65 3.07 -19.44 -9.23
CA ILE A 65 3.00 -18.01 -8.95
C ILE A 65 4.17 -17.61 -8.05
N SER A 66 4.38 -18.30 -6.94
CA SER A 66 5.53 -18.06 -6.02
C SER A 66 6.85 -17.96 -6.76
N ARG A 67 7.19 -18.97 -7.56
CA ARG A 67 8.46 -18.99 -8.31
C ARG A 67 8.59 -17.82 -9.28
N ARG A 68 7.50 -17.41 -9.91
CA ARG A 68 7.53 -16.27 -10.85
C ARG A 68 7.70 -14.94 -10.14
N VAL A 69 6.94 -14.71 -9.08
CA VAL A 69 7.03 -13.48 -8.29
C VAL A 69 8.43 -13.36 -7.65
N LEU A 70 8.91 -14.40 -6.96
CA LEU A 70 10.23 -14.37 -6.34
C LEU A 70 11.35 -14.12 -7.36
N ARG A 71 11.26 -14.71 -8.55
CA ARG A 71 12.25 -14.46 -9.61
C ARG A 71 12.29 -12.98 -10.01
N TRP A 72 11.14 -12.32 -10.12
CA TRP A 72 11.09 -10.91 -10.45
C TRP A 72 11.57 -10.03 -9.30
N VAL A 73 11.14 -10.31 -8.08
CA VAL A 73 11.64 -9.60 -6.89
C VAL A 73 13.16 -9.70 -6.80
N GLN A 74 13.73 -10.89 -6.95
CA GLN A 74 15.19 -11.08 -6.94
C GLN A 74 15.90 -10.34 -8.07
N ARG A 75 15.33 -10.29 -9.27
CA ARG A 75 15.92 -9.56 -10.40
C ARG A 75 15.91 -8.05 -10.18
N ARG A 76 14.86 -7.55 -9.52
CA ARG A 76 14.69 -6.11 -9.25
C ARG A 76 15.40 -5.65 -7.97
N ALA A 77 15.81 -6.55 -7.09
CA ALA A 77 16.41 -6.22 -5.80
C ALA A 77 17.56 -5.19 -5.87
N PRO A 78 18.44 -5.15 -6.89
CA PRO A 78 19.46 -4.11 -6.98
C PRO A 78 18.91 -2.69 -7.18
N GLU A 79 17.73 -2.57 -7.82
CA GLU A 79 17.10 -1.28 -8.17
C GLU A 79 15.89 -0.97 -7.29
N THR A 80 15.30 -2.01 -6.67
CA THR A 80 14.14 -1.94 -5.79
C THR A 80 14.36 -2.90 -4.61
N PRO A 81 15.08 -2.48 -3.57
CA PRO A 81 15.51 -3.38 -2.47
C PRO A 81 14.34 -3.81 -1.56
N HIS A 82 13.28 -3.03 -1.49
CA HIS A 82 12.15 -3.30 -0.59
C HIS A 82 10.87 -3.52 -1.41
N VAL A 83 10.32 -4.73 -1.34
CA VAL A 83 9.09 -5.13 -2.02
C VAL A 83 8.21 -5.90 -1.05
N ALA A 84 6.98 -5.43 -0.87
CA ALA A 84 5.93 -6.21 -0.20
C ALA A 84 4.85 -6.61 -1.22
N VAL A 85 4.37 -7.84 -1.09
CA VAL A 85 3.31 -8.39 -1.94
C VAL A 85 2.25 -9.05 -1.09
N ARG A 86 0.99 -8.70 -1.35
CA ARG A 86 -0.15 -9.47 -0.87
C ARG A 86 -1.11 -9.72 -2.03
N MET A 87 -1.52 -10.98 -2.20
CA MET A 87 -2.57 -11.37 -3.12
C MET A 87 -3.51 -12.34 -2.43
N ASP A 88 -4.79 -12.16 -2.65
CA ASP A 88 -5.81 -13.02 -2.09
C ASP A 88 -6.85 -13.35 -3.16
N ASP A 89 -6.93 -14.63 -3.52
CA ASP A 89 -7.94 -15.20 -4.42
C ASP A 89 -8.75 -16.26 -3.69
N PRO A 90 -9.92 -15.88 -3.13
CA PRO A 90 -10.76 -16.81 -2.39
C PRO A 90 -11.33 -17.92 -3.25
N TYR A 91 -11.54 -17.68 -4.56
CA TYR A 91 -12.11 -18.66 -5.47
C TYR A 91 -11.18 -19.85 -5.69
N LEU A 92 -9.90 -19.56 -5.88
CA LEU A 92 -8.88 -20.58 -6.04
C LEU A 92 -8.31 -21.04 -4.69
N GLY A 93 -8.66 -20.36 -3.60
CA GLY A 93 -8.08 -20.60 -2.27
C GLY A 93 -6.59 -20.34 -2.25
N ILE A 94 -6.10 -19.38 -3.03
CA ILE A 94 -4.68 -19.02 -3.12
C ILE A 94 -4.45 -17.69 -2.42
N ASN A 95 -3.50 -17.68 -1.50
CA ASN A 95 -2.99 -16.48 -0.86
C ASN A 95 -1.47 -16.39 -1.08
N CYS A 96 -1.00 -15.19 -1.44
CA CYS A 96 0.43 -14.89 -1.53
C CYS A 96 0.79 -13.78 -0.54
N TYR A 97 1.90 -13.93 0.16
CA TYR A 97 2.42 -12.90 1.05
C TYR A 97 3.95 -12.91 1.04
N LEU A 98 4.51 -11.74 0.84
CA LEU A 98 5.94 -11.45 0.95
C LEU A 98 6.05 -10.11 1.67
N ASN A 99 6.73 -10.05 2.82
CA ASN A 99 6.92 -8.83 3.59
C ASN A 99 5.62 -8.04 3.86
N SER A 100 4.48 -8.76 3.95
CA SER A 100 3.15 -8.13 3.88
C SER A 100 2.81 -7.29 5.10
N SER A 101 3.53 -7.46 6.21
CA SER A 101 3.44 -6.68 7.45
C SER A 101 4.45 -5.52 7.54
N GLU A 102 5.39 -5.41 6.59
CA GLU A 102 6.32 -4.29 6.54
C GLU A 102 5.63 -2.98 6.20
N HIS A 103 6.13 -1.89 6.77
CA HIS A 103 5.58 -0.56 6.59
C HIS A 103 6.20 0.16 5.40
N PHE A 104 5.34 0.82 4.63
CA PHE A 104 5.70 1.65 3.49
C PHE A 104 4.97 2.98 3.56
N ASP A 105 5.62 4.07 3.19
CA ASP A 105 4.92 5.34 3.00
C ASP A 105 3.89 5.19 1.88
N SER A 106 2.65 5.55 2.18
CA SER A 106 1.52 5.28 1.30
C SER A 106 1.55 6.03 -0.02
N ALA A 107 2.18 7.23 -0.04
CA ALA A 107 1.93 8.21 -1.09
C ALA A 107 0.42 8.33 -1.34
N SER A 108 -0.03 8.32 -2.59
CA SER A 108 -1.46 8.47 -2.92
C SER A 108 -2.33 7.22 -2.70
N VAL A 109 -1.78 6.09 -2.23
CA VAL A 109 -2.61 4.91 -1.88
C VAL A 109 -3.53 5.23 -0.71
N VAL A 110 -3.10 6.03 0.26
CA VAL A 110 -3.92 6.45 1.41
C VAL A 110 -5.25 7.12 1.02
N LYS A 111 -5.39 7.60 -0.22
CA LYS A 111 -6.63 8.22 -0.72
C LYS A 111 -7.84 7.30 -0.71
N THR A 112 -7.62 5.98 -0.79
CA THR A 112 -8.67 4.98 -0.57
C THR A 112 -9.12 4.97 0.90
N ILE A 113 -8.20 5.05 1.84
CA ILE A 113 -8.52 5.15 3.27
C ILE A 113 -9.29 6.45 3.58
N ILE A 114 -8.90 7.57 2.97
CA ILE A 114 -9.59 8.86 3.12
C ILE A 114 -11.05 8.73 2.64
N LEU A 115 -11.26 8.20 1.45
CA LEU A 115 -12.62 8.05 0.92
C LEU A 115 -13.46 7.09 1.74
N ALA A 116 -12.92 5.92 2.10
CA ALA A 116 -13.62 4.95 2.94
C ALA A 116 -13.98 5.54 4.32
N THR A 117 -13.11 6.38 4.90
CA THR A 117 -13.38 7.09 6.16
C THR A 117 -14.53 8.07 6.01
N LEU A 118 -14.53 8.90 4.96
CA LEU A 118 -15.62 9.84 4.67
C LEU A 118 -16.95 9.09 4.52
N LEU A 119 -16.97 8.03 3.74
CA LEU A 119 -18.16 7.22 3.51
C LEU A 119 -18.68 6.57 4.80
N ASN A 120 -17.78 6.00 5.62
CA ASN A 120 -18.10 5.44 6.92
C ASN A 120 -18.68 6.50 7.86
N LYS A 121 -18.06 7.69 7.93
CA LYS A 121 -18.55 8.82 8.73
C LYS A 121 -19.96 9.22 8.32
N ARG A 122 -20.23 9.38 7.03
CA ARG A 122 -21.55 9.72 6.51
C ARG A 122 -22.61 8.66 6.86
N GLN A 123 -22.25 7.40 6.75
CA GLN A 123 -23.12 6.28 7.13
C GLN A 123 -23.42 6.30 8.64
N ARG A 124 -22.45 6.50 9.50
CA ARG A 124 -22.65 6.58 10.96
C ARG A 124 -23.51 7.79 11.38
N GLU A 125 -23.34 8.89 10.70
CA GLU A 125 -24.13 10.12 10.91
C GLU A 125 -25.53 10.00 10.30
N ARG A 126 -25.89 8.85 9.70
CA ARG A 126 -27.14 8.60 8.98
C ARG A 126 -27.43 9.61 7.87
N LEU A 127 -26.39 10.17 7.30
CA LEU A 127 -26.45 11.03 6.14
C LEU A 127 -26.42 10.14 4.89
N SER A 128 -27.47 10.17 4.10
CA SER A 128 -27.68 9.21 3.00
C SER A 128 -26.72 9.40 1.83
N LEU A 129 -26.13 10.58 1.66
CA LEU A 129 -25.31 10.93 0.49
C LEU A 129 -24.19 11.91 0.82
N LEU A 130 -23.10 11.78 0.07
CA LEU A 130 -22.08 12.84 -0.01
C LEU A 130 -22.68 14.12 -0.57
N SER A 131 -22.28 15.28 -0.06
CA SER A 131 -22.61 16.57 -0.66
C SER A 131 -22.06 16.67 -2.09
N THR A 132 -22.53 17.63 -2.87
CA THR A 132 -22.01 17.85 -4.23
C THR A 132 -20.50 18.11 -4.21
N ARG A 133 -20.04 18.91 -3.23
CA ARG A 133 -18.61 19.21 -3.08
C ARG A 133 -17.80 17.96 -2.72
N GLU A 134 -18.26 17.14 -1.80
CA GLU A 134 -17.59 15.89 -1.44
C GLU A 134 -17.52 14.91 -2.61
N ARG A 135 -18.59 14.78 -3.39
CA ARG A 135 -18.56 13.92 -4.59
C ARG A 135 -17.54 14.40 -5.62
N GLN A 136 -17.43 15.72 -5.82
CA GLN A 136 -16.43 16.31 -6.69
C GLN A 136 -15.01 15.99 -6.19
N LEU A 137 -14.73 16.31 -4.92
CA LEU A 137 -13.43 16.04 -4.31
C LEU A 137 -13.07 14.56 -4.31
N ALA A 138 -14.00 13.66 -3.94
CA ALA A 138 -13.78 12.22 -3.97
C ALA A 138 -13.44 11.72 -5.38
N ARG A 139 -14.14 12.24 -6.40
CA ARG A 139 -13.84 11.91 -7.78
C ARG A 139 -12.44 12.37 -8.17
N GLU A 140 -12.11 13.64 -8.02
CA GLU A 140 -10.79 14.20 -8.34
C GLU A 140 -9.68 13.47 -7.60
N MET A 141 -9.86 13.21 -6.30
CA MET A 141 -8.92 12.52 -5.46
C MET A 141 -8.63 11.07 -5.93
N ILE A 142 -9.66 10.32 -6.29
CA ILE A 142 -9.47 8.90 -6.65
C ILE A 142 -9.11 8.74 -8.12
N THR A 143 -9.84 9.41 -9.05
CA THR A 143 -9.67 9.16 -10.48
C THR A 143 -8.47 9.87 -11.09
N GLU A 144 -8.09 11.04 -10.55
CA GLU A 144 -7.00 11.87 -11.05
C GLU A 144 -5.83 11.96 -10.05
N SER A 145 -6.04 11.38 -8.86
CA SER A 145 -5.10 11.47 -7.75
C SER A 145 -4.79 12.90 -7.31
N ASP A 146 -5.79 13.80 -7.40
CA ASP A 146 -5.62 15.20 -7.02
C ASP A 146 -5.23 15.35 -5.54
N ASN A 147 -4.17 16.12 -5.28
CA ASN A 147 -3.63 16.30 -3.94
C ASN A 147 -4.40 17.37 -3.13
N ASN A 148 -4.96 18.39 -3.78
CA ASN A 148 -5.75 19.41 -3.10
C ASN A 148 -7.06 18.81 -2.62
N ALA A 149 -7.70 17.98 -3.45
CA ALA A 149 -8.88 17.23 -3.08
C ALA A 149 -8.59 16.27 -1.91
N ALA A 150 -7.44 15.59 -1.93
CA ALA A 150 -7.01 14.71 -0.83
C ALA A 150 -6.83 15.49 0.47
N THR A 151 -6.13 16.63 0.45
CA THR A 151 -5.93 17.48 1.62
C THR A 151 -7.27 17.98 2.18
N ALA A 152 -8.16 18.47 1.32
CA ALA A 152 -9.48 18.95 1.74
C ALA A 152 -10.33 17.87 2.43
N LEU A 153 -10.31 16.63 1.93
CA LEU A 153 -11.04 15.52 2.54
C LEU A 153 -10.34 14.97 3.79
N TRP A 154 -9.01 14.95 3.81
CA TRP A 154 -8.23 14.57 4.99
C TRP A 154 -8.52 15.49 6.18
N ASP A 155 -8.51 16.81 5.95
CA ASP A 155 -8.81 17.78 6.98
C ASP A 155 -10.26 17.69 7.46
N GLN A 156 -11.20 17.43 6.53
CA GLN A 156 -12.61 17.24 6.85
C GLN A 156 -12.86 15.97 7.66
N ASP A 157 -12.18 14.89 7.35
CA ASP A 157 -12.31 13.63 8.07
C ASP A 157 -11.70 13.72 9.46
N ASN A 158 -10.61 14.43 9.58
CA ASN A 158 -9.73 14.60 10.74
C ASN A 158 -9.17 13.30 11.33
N MET A 159 -8.12 13.42 12.14
CA MET A 159 -7.42 12.27 12.73
C MET A 159 -8.32 11.34 13.55
N LYS A 160 -9.33 11.89 14.24
CA LYS A 160 -10.26 11.09 15.06
C LYS A 160 -11.10 10.13 14.22
N ASN A 161 -11.65 10.59 13.10
CA ASN A 161 -12.48 9.75 12.24
C ASN A 161 -11.62 8.76 11.44
N LEU A 162 -10.43 9.16 10.99
CA LEU A 162 -9.46 8.27 10.36
C LEU A 162 -9.05 7.14 11.30
N THR A 163 -8.66 7.45 12.54
CA THR A 163 -8.31 6.45 13.55
C THR A 163 -9.48 5.52 13.84
N TYR A 164 -10.69 6.07 13.99
CA TYR A 164 -11.89 5.27 14.19
C TYR A 164 -12.12 4.29 13.03
N PHE A 165 -12.00 4.77 11.79
CA PHE A 165 -12.18 3.91 10.61
C PHE A 165 -11.15 2.79 10.56
N LEU A 166 -9.87 3.09 10.74
CA LEU A 166 -8.82 2.08 10.74
C LEU A 166 -9.07 0.98 11.77
N HIS A 167 -9.45 1.37 12.99
CA HIS A 167 -9.79 0.41 14.04
C HIS A 167 -11.01 -0.44 13.66
N ALA A 168 -12.08 0.20 13.17
CA ALA A 168 -13.30 -0.52 12.76
C ALA A 168 -13.06 -1.46 11.57
N ALA A 169 -12.16 -1.09 10.65
CA ALA A 169 -11.76 -1.90 9.50
C ALA A 169 -10.72 -2.98 9.84
N GLY A 170 -10.20 -3.00 11.08
CA GLY A 170 -9.15 -3.91 11.49
C GLY A 170 -7.77 -3.63 10.86
N MET A 171 -7.55 -2.40 10.37
CA MET A 171 -6.29 -1.96 9.77
C MET A 171 -5.31 -1.48 10.87
N ASN A 172 -4.94 -2.42 11.74
CA ASN A 172 -4.24 -2.12 12.99
C ASN A 172 -2.74 -1.82 12.82
N HIS A 173 -2.18 -2.07 11.64
CA HIS A 173 -0.78 -1.79 11.33
C HIS A 173 -0.61 -0.46 10.58
N THR A 174 -1.69 0.15 10.11
CA THR A 174 -1.64 1.45 9.44
C THR A 174 -1.42 2.57 10.46
N GLN A 175 -0.36 3.37 10.27
CA GLN A 175 0.03 4.47 11.14
C GLN A 175 -0.18 5.80 10.43
N LEU A 176 -1.18 6.56 10.89
CA LEU A 176 -1.51 7.87 10.32
C LEU A 176 -0.38 8.88 10.53
N ASN A 177 -0.15 9.73 9.54
CA ASN A 177 0.78 10.84 9.62
C ASN A 177 0.05 12.15 9.24
N PRO A 178 0.27 13.29 9.93
CA PRO A 178 -0.33 14.57 9.56
C PRO A 178 -0.10 14.96 8.10
N ALA A 179 1.05 14.63 7.54
CA ALA A 179 1.30 14.66 6.10
C ALA A 179 0.78 13.35 5.49
N TRP A 180 -0.46 13.34 5.03
CA TRP A 180 -1.21 12.13 4.65
C TRP A 180 -0.42 11.14 3.78
N GLY A 181 0.39 11.63 2.83
CA GLY A 181 1.23 10.78 1.95
C GLY A 181 2.34 10.01 2.67
N LEU A 182 2.69 10.39 3.90
CA LEU A 182 3.64 9.72 4.78
C LEU A 182 2.96 8.77 5.77
N THR A 183 1.65 8.55 5.64
CA THR A 183 0.94 7.50 6.38
C THR A 183 1.60 6.17 6.06
N GLN A 184 2.01 5.43 7.11
CA GLN A 184 2.63 4.12 6.96
C GLN A 184 1.54 3.07 6.77
N ILE A 185 1.56 2.40 5.63
CA ILE A 185 0.64 1.31 5.29
C ILE A 185 1.37 -0.01 5.18
N THR A 186 0.63 -1.11 5.28
CA THR A 186 1.14 -2.46 5.02
C THR A 186 0.33 -3.11 3.90
N ALA A 187 0.93 -4.03 3.15
CA ALA A 187 0.19 -4.77 2.13
C ALA A 187 -0.95 -5.61 2.74
N GLN A 188 -0.79 -6.01 3.99
CA GLN A 188 -1.82 -6.72 4.76
C GLN A 188 -3.04 -5.85 5.02
N ASP A 189 -2.87 -4.61 5.52
CA ASP A 189 -3.99 -3.73 5.83
C ASP A 189 -4.69 -3.23 4.56
N GLU A 190 -3.93 -2.94 3.50
CA GLU A 190 -4.50 -2.60 2.20
C GLU A 190 -5.37 -3.74 1.63
N THR A 191 -4.93 -4.99 1.79
CA THR A 191 -5.74 -6.15 1.41
C THR A 191 -7.00 -6.26 2.26
N ARG A 192 -6.96 -5.93 3.55
CA ARG A 192 -8.15 -5.86 4.42
C ARG A 192 -9.13 -4.82 3.92
N LEU A 193 -8.66 -3.62 3.57
CA LEU A 193 -9.50 -2.58 2.99
C LEU A 193 -10.20 -3.10 1.72
N LEU A 194 -9.44 -3.58 0.76
CA LEU A 194 -9.99 -4.06 -0.51
C LEU A 194 -10.97 -5.22 -0.31
N ARG A 195 -10.53 -6.26 0.39
CA ARG A 195 -11.29 -7.51 0.48
C ARG A 195 -12.43 -7.45 1.47
N ASN A 196 -12.15 -7.01 2.70
CA ASN A 196 -13.12 -7.12 3.80
C ASN A 196 -14.05 -5.92 3.88
N ILE A 197 -13.59 -4.74 3.43
CA ILE A 197 -14.36 -3.51 3.51
C ILE A 197 -15.04 -3.19 2.17
N LEU A 198 -14.35 -3.31 1.05
CA LEU A 198 -14.89 -2.90 -0.25
C LEU A 198 -15.59 -4.03 -1.01
N LEU A 199 -15.06 -5.27 -0.97
CA LEU A 199 -15.61 -6.38 -1.77
C LEU A 199 -16.64 -7.26 -1.05
N ARG A 200 -16.78 -7.14 0.25
CA ARG A 200 -17.65 -8.03 1.04
C ARG A 200 -18.63 -7.27 1.91
N PRO A 201 -19.84 -7.84 2.14
CA PRO A 201 -20.75 -7.30 3.14
C PRO A 201 -20.08 -7.24 4.51
N ASN A 202 -20.16 -6.08 5.16
CA ASN A 202 -19.58 -5.85 6.49
C ASN A 202 -20.32 -4.71 7.19
N PRO A 203 -20.19 -4.57 8.53
CA PRO A 203 -20.86 -3.52 9.27
C PRO A 203 -20.20 -2.14 9.15
N VAL A 204 -18.96 -2.07 8.64
CA VAL A 204 -18.18 -0.84 8.57
C VAL A 204 -18.63 0.02 7.40
N LEU A 205 -18.86 -0.60 6.24
CA LEU A 205 -19.24 0.08 5.03
C LEU A 205 -20.36 -0.68 4.30
N GLY A 206 -21.50 -0.04 4.12
CA GLY A 206 -22.64 -0.62 3.43
C GLY A 206 -22.39 -0.78 1.92
N THR A 207 -23.26 -1.52 1.26
CA THR A 207 -23.11 -1.87 -0.17
C THR A 207 -23.06 -0.66 -1.12
N HIS A 208 -23.83 0.39 -0.87
CA HIS A 208 -23.82 1.59 -1.71
C HIS A 208 -22.51 2.38 -1.60
N PRO A 209 -21.99 2.68 -0.39
CA PRO A 209 -20.64 3.23 -0.22
C PRO A 209 -19.53 2.39 -0.86
N GLN A 210 -19.56 1.07 -0.68
CA GLN A 210 -18.61 0.14 -1.32
C GLN A 210 -18.63 0.28 -2.84
N ALA A 211 -19.82 0.20 -3.44
CA ALA A 211 -19.98 0.32 -4.89
C ALA A 211 -19.52 1.69 -5.41
N TYR A 212 -19.74 2.75 -4.63
CA TYR A 212 -19.30 4.11 -5.00
C TYR A 212 -17.78 4.20 -5.06
N GLU A 213 -17.07 3.73 -4.04
CA GLU A 213 -15.61 3.77 -4.01
C GLU A 213 -15.00 2.88 -5.10
N LEU A 214 -15.45 1.65 -5.23
CA LEU A 214 -15.02 0.75 -6.30
C LEU A 214 -15.26 1.35 -7.69
N LYS A 215 -16.41 2.02 -7.90
CA LYS A 215 -16.68 2.72 -9.16
C LYS A 215 -15.65 3.79 -9.46
N LEU A 216 -15.27 4.62 -8.50
CA LEU A 216 -14.24 5.64 -8.70
C LEU A 216 -12.88 5.01 -8.98
N MET A 217 -12.51 3.95 -8.26
CA MET A 217 -11.27 3.20 -8.49
C MET A 217 -11.22 2.53 -9.87
N ALA A 218 -12.37 2.23 -10.48
CA ALA A 218 -12.45 1.72 -11.86
C ALA A 218 -12.39 2.84 -12.92
N GLN A 219 -12.48 4.09 -12.51
CA GLN A 219 -12.53 5.27 -13.40
C GLN A 219 -11.24 6.10 -13.37
N VAL A 220 -10.14 5.52 -12.90
CA VAL A 220 -8.83 6.22 -12.93
C VAL A 220 -8.49 6.61 -14.37
N ILE A 221 -7.91 7.80 -14.53
CA ILE A 221 -7.51 8.30 -15.85
C ILE A 221 -6.43 7.40 -16.48
N PRO A 222 -6.33 7.34 -17.82
CA PRO A 222 -5.42 6.42 -18.51
C PRO A 222 -3.96 6.52 -18.06
N SER A 223 -3.47 7.71 -17.74
CA SER A 223 -2.10 7.92 -17.26
C SER A 223 -1.81 7.30 -15.89
N GLN A 224 -2.85 6.91 -15.16
CA GLN A 224 -2.72 6.22 -13.86
C GLN A 224 -3.15 4.75 -13.91
N HIS A 225 -3.45 4.23 -15.11
CA HIS A 225 -3.87 2.83 -15.28
C HIS A 225 -2.65 1.91 -15.48
N TRP A 226 -1.80 1.82 -14.47
CA TRP A 226 -0.58 1.02 -14.41
C TRP A 226 -0.52 0.21 -13.08
N GLY A 227 0.57 -0.51 -12.87
CA GLY A 227 0.85 -1.21 -11.62
C GLY A 227 0.16 -2.58 -11.53
N VAL A 228 -0.62 -2.83 -10.47
CA VAL A 228 -1.25 -4.14 -10.26
C VAL A 228 -2.27 -4.52 -11.33
N SER A 229 -2.66 -3.58 -12.19
CA SER A 229 -3.50 -3.83 -13.37
C SER A 229 -2.77 -4.54 -14.52
N ALA A 230 -1.45 -4.63 -14.48
CA ALA A 230 -0.64 -5.21 -15.55
C ALA A 230 -1.09 -6.64 -15.89
N SER A 231 -1.38 -6.88 -17.17
CA SER A 231 -1.81 -8.19 -17.68
C SER A 231 -3.12 -8.73 -17.08
N THR A 232 -3.99 -7.87 -16.56
CA THR A 232 -5.31 -8.29 -16.08
C THR A 232 -6.13 -8.90 -17.21
N PRO A 233 -6.77 -10.06 -17.00
CA PRO A 233 -7.64 -10.66 -18.00
C PRO A 233 -8.87 -9.79 -18.27
N ARG A 234 -9.30 -9.72 -19.53
CA ARG A 234 -10.43 -8.87 -19.97
C ARG A 234 -11.78 -9.15 -19.27
N ALA A 235 -11.90 -10.31 -18.64
CA ALA A 235 -13.12 -10.68 -17.89
C ALA A 235 -13.27 -9.91 -16.57
N PHE A 236 -12.23 -9.24 -16.10
CA PHE A 236 -12.25 -8.52 -14.83
C PHE A 236 -12.36 -7.01 -15.03
N THR A 237 -13.19 -6.39 -14.22
CA THR A 237 -13.15 -4.94 -13.99
C THR A 237 -12.03 -4.65 -12.99
N VAL A 238 -11.19 -3.69 -13.35
CA VAL A 238 -10.04 -3.28 -12.54
C VAL A 238 -10.41 -2.09 -11.67
N HIS A 239 -10.17 -2.18 -10.39
CA HIS A 239 -10.33 -1.10 -9.40
C HIS A 239 -8.99 -0.86 -8.77
N ILE A 240 -8.32 0.25 -9.09
CA ILE A 240 -6.95 0.51 -8.62
C ILE A 240 -6.79 1.87 -7.99
N LYS A 241 -5.80 1.96 -7.11
CA LYS A 241 -5.20 3.21 -6.69
C LYS A 241 -3.70 3.05 -6.61
N ASN A 242 -3.01 3.95 -7.27
CA ASN A 242 -1.56 4.03 -7.28
C ASN A 242 -1.08 5.17 -6.40
N GLY A 243 0.14 5.06 -5.92
CA GLY A 243 0.82 6.10 -5.16
C GLY A 243 2.31 6.08 -5.45
N TRP A 244 2.89 7.24 -5.71
CA TRP A 244 4.32 7.38 -5.95
C TRP A 244 4.81 8.74 -5.44
N ALA A 245 6.01 8.76 -4.93
CA ALA A 245 6.69 9.98 -4.52
C ALA A 245 8.18 9.73 -4.39
N PRO A 246 9.04 10.72 -4.65
CA PRO A 246 10.42 10.69 -4.18
C PRO A 246 10.45 10.83 -2.66
N LEU A 247 11.50 10.34 -2.02
CA LEU A 247 11.75 10.63 -0.61
C LEU A 247 11.77 12.13 -0.36
N PRO A 248 11.15 12.63 0.71
CA PRO A 248 11.21 14.04 1.06
C PRO A 248 12.66 14.53 1.07
N PHE A 249 12.91 15.60 0.32
CA PHE A 249 14.22 16.27 0.22
C PHE A 249 15.34 15.50 -0.51
N ILE A 250 15.05 14.33 -1.11
CA ILE A 250 16.00 13.54 -1.90
C ILE A 250 15.33 13.18 -3.22
N THR A 251 16.03 13.31 -4.33
CA THR A 251 15.50 12.99 -5.67
C THR A 251 15.40 11.49 -5.95
N SER A 252 16.03 10.67 -5.15
CA SER A 252 16.05 9.21 -5.15
C SER A 252 16.45 8.75 -3.74
N PRO A 253 15.93 7.65 -3.19
CA PRO A 253 15.03 6.68 -3.84
C PRO A 253 13.54 7.10 -3.85
N TRP A 254 12.72 6.34 -4.57
CA TRP A 254 11.29 6.54 -4.71
C TRP A 254 10.47 5.47 -4.00
N TRP A 255 9.28 5.85 -3.53
CA TRP A 255 8.19 4.92 -3.24
C TRP A 255 7.30 4.79 -4.45
N VAL A 256 6.92 3.57 -4.80
CA VAL A 256 5.95 3.30 -5.86
C VAL A 256 5.07 2.14 -5.42
N ASN A 257 3.81 2.44 -5.19
CA ASN A 257 2.83 1.53 -4.61
C ASN A 257 1.63 1.36 -5.55
N SER A 258 1.04 0.19 -5.54
CA SER A 258 -0.19 -0.07 -6.27
C SER A 258 -1.06 -1.06 -5.51
N THR A 259 -2.33 -0.72 -5.36
CA THR A 259 -3.34 -1.55 -4.71
C THR A 259 -4.53 -1.72 -5.64
N GLY A 260 -5.11 -2.93 -5.70
CA GLY A 260 -6.22 -3.18 -6.60
C GLY A 260 -7.11 -4.36 -6.24
N ALA A 261 -8.40 -4.19 -6.56
CA ALA A 261 -9.40 -5.23 -6.56
C ALA A 261 -9.82 -5.53 -8.01
N PHE A 262 -10.09 -6.79 -8.27
CA PHE A 262 -10.43 -7.30 -9.59
C PHE A 262 -11.77 -8.03 -9.48
N THR A 263 -12.81 -7.49 -10.12
CA THR A 263 -14.16 -7.99 -9.97
C THR A 263 -14.73 -8.52 -11.27
N THR A 264 -15.66 -9.45 -11.17
CA THR A 264 -16.44 -9.97 -12.29
C THR A 264 -17.93 -9.87 -11.97
N THR A 265 -18.77 -10.31 -12.91
CA THR A 265 -20.21 -10.49 -12.65
C THR A 265 -20.50 -11.58 -11.62
N ASN A 266 -19.53 -12.40 -11.28
CA ASN A 266 -19.60 -13.39 -10.21
C ASN A 266 -18.64 -13.00 -9.06
N PRO A 267 -19.16 -12.41 -7.97
CA PRO A 267 -18.33 -11.93 -6.85
C PRO A 267 -17.49 -13.02 -6.17
N ALA A 268 -17.82 -14.29 -6.36
CA ALA A 268 -16.99 -15.39 -5.84
C ALA A 268 -15.61 -15.46 -6.51
N ARG A 269 -15.44 -14.84 -7.69
CA ARG A 269 -14.19 -14.81 -8.45
C ARG A 269 -13.35 -13.56 -8.22
N ASP A 270 -13.82 -12.67 -7.38
CA ASP A 270 -13.11 -11.43 -7.11
C ASP A 270 -11.83 -11.70 -6.30
N TYR A 271 -10.75 -11.06 -6.70
CA TYR A 271 -9.46 -11.17 -6.03
C TYR A 271 -8.80 -9.81 -5.82
N THR A 272 -7.77 -9.76 -5.01
CA THR A 272 -7.03 -8.54 -4.69
C THR A 272 -5.54 -8.73 -4.89
N ILE A 273 -4.84 -7.68 -5.30
CA ILE A 273 -3.38 -7.62 -5.35
C ILE A 273 -2.94 -6.28 -4.76
N VAL A 274 -1.96 -6.34 -3.88
CA VAL A 274 -1.24 -5.19 -3.34
C VAL A 274 0.24 -5.41 -3.57
N VAL A 275 0.91 -4.44 -4.15
CA VAL A 275 2.37 -4.40 -4.28
C VAL A 275 2.85 -3.04 -3.80
N LEU A 276 3.67 -3.05 -2.75
CA LEU A 276 4.30 -1.85 -2.18
C LEU A 276 5.80 -1.94 -2.41
N THR A 277 6.41 -0.83 -2.81
CA THR A 277 7.85 -0.78 -3.06
C THR A 277 8.49 0.49 -2.53
N SER A 278 9.71 0.38 -2.06
CA SER A 278 10.54 1.52 -1.68
C SER A 278 12.00 1.30 -2.05
N GLY A 279 12.75 2.39 -2.08
CA GLY A 279 14.16 2.34 -2.49
C GLY A 279 14.35 2.30 -4.00
N ASN A 280 13.30 2.54 -4.79
CA ASN A 280 13.40 2.55 -6.25
C ASN A 280 14.34 3.65 -6.73
N ALA A 281 15.15 3.37 -7.75
CA ALA A 281 16.07 4.35 -8.34
C ALA A 281 15.32 5.57 -8.90
N ASP A 282 14.14 5.33 -9.49
CA ASP A 282 13.22 6.34 -10.01
C ASP A 282 11.78 5.80 -10.07
N GLU A 283 10.84 6.64 -10.48
CA GLU A 283 9.42 6.28 -10.64
C GLU A 283 9.24 5.13 -11.64
N THR A 284 9.89 5.22 -12.80
CA THR A 284 9.76 4.23 -13.88
C THR A 284 10.23 2.84 -13.44
N THR A 285 11.34 2.79 -12.70
CA THR A 285 11.87 1.55 -12.11
C THR A 285 10.86 0.94 -11.15
N GLY A 286 10.26 1.76 -10.29
CA GLY A 286 9.23 1.30 -9.35
C GLY A 286 7.98 0.80 -10.05
N VAL A 287 7.45 1.54 -11.03
CA VAL A 287 6.30 1.12 -11.86
C VAL A 287 6.58 -0.23 -12.52
N THR A 288 7.73 -0.35 -13.18
CA THR A 288 8.14 -1.59 -13.85
C THR A 288 8.24 -2.75 -12.85
N THR A 289 8.77 -2.50 -11.65
CA THR A 289 8.87 -3.55 -10.61
C THR A 289 7.48 -4.02 -10.18
N VAL A 290 6.56 -3.10 -9.91
CA VAL A 290 5.17 -3.45 -9.55
C VAL A 290 4.51 -4.27 -10.65
N GLU A 291 4.66 -3.89 -11.92
CA GLU A 291 4.09 -4.58 -13.08
C GLU A 291 4.72 -5.96 -13.33
N ASP A 292 6.03 -6.09 -13.16
CA ASP A 292 6.76 -7.36 -13.26
C ASP A 292 6.33 -8.37 -12.18
N VAL A 293 5.94 -7.88 -11.00
CA VAL A 293 5.41 -8.70 -9.91
C VAL A 293 3.93 -9.07 -10.17
N ALA A 294 3.09 -8.10 -10.49
CA ALA A 294 1.65 -8.30 -10.62
C ALA A 294 1.25 -9.03 -11.92
N GLY A 295 1.92 -8.74 -13.02
CA GLY A 295 1.58 -9.31 -14.32
C GLY A 295 1.60 -10.84 -14.37
N PRO A 296 2.62 -11.54 -13.84
CA PRO A 296 2.61 -13.00 -13.70
C PRO A 296 1.48 -13.56 -12.85
N ILE A 297 1.07 -12.84 -11.80
CA ILE A 297 -0.08 -13.21 -10.96
C ILE A 297 -1.35 -13.16 -11.82
N ASN A 298 -1.65 -12.01 -12.42
CA ASN A 298 -2.83 -11.80 -13.25
C ASN A 298 -2.92 -12.81 -14.41
N ARG A 299 -1.82 -13.05 -15.12
CA ARG A 299 -1.79 -14.07 -16.18
C ARG A 299 -2.08 -15.47 -15.66
N ALA A 300 -1.56 -15.83 -14.50
CA ALA A 300 -1.77 -17.16 -13.92
C ALA A 300 -3.24 -17.35 -13.50
N LEU A 301 -3.84 -16.37 -12.83
CA LEU A 301 -5.23 -16.38 -12.42
C LEU A 301 -6.17 -16.38 -13.64
N GLY A 302 -5.87 -15.56 -14.65
CA GLY A 302 -6.64 -15.50 -15.90
C GLY A 302 -6.62 -16.79 -16.71
N GLY A 303 -5.49 -17.49 -16.75
CA GLY A 303 -5.37 -18.79 -17.41
C GLY A 303 -6.25 -19.87 -16.79
N VAL A 304 -6.52 -19.78 -15.49
CA VAL A 304 -7.44 -20.67 -14.77
C VAL A 304 -8.89 -20.24 -14.97
N ALA A 305 -9.17 -18.93 -14.89
CA ALA A 305 -10.50 -18.41 -15.12
C ALA A 305 -11.09 -18.78 -16.50
N ALA A 306 -10.23 -18.93 -17.50
CA ALA A 306 -10.62 -19.35 -18.86
C ALA A 306 -10.95 -20.86 -18.97
N LYS A 307 -10.43 -21.68 -18.05
CA LYS A 307 -10.58 -23.16 -18.09
C LYS A 307 -11.72 -23.71 -17.26
N PHE A 308 -12.17 -22.98 -16.24
CA PHE A 308 -13.23 -23.42 -15.35
C PHE A 308 -14.51 -22.65 -15.67
N GLY A 309 -15.53 -23.41 -16.15
CA GLY A 309 -16.88 -22.92 -16.35
C GLY A 309 -17.51 -22.30 -15.09
N PRO A 310 -18.82 -22.03 -15.06
CA PRO A 310 -19.48 -21.31 -13.96
C PRO A 310 -19.17 -21.96 -12.61
N ALA A 311 -18.87 -21.12 -11.63
CA ALA A 311 -18.43 -21.53 -10.30
C ALA A 311 -19.43 -22.44 -9.59
N HIS A 312 -18.96 -23.51 -8.98
CA HIS A 312 -19.71 -24.25 -7.99
C HIS A 312 -19.92 -23.35 -6.76
N THR A 313 -21.17 -22.98 -6.52
CA THR A 313 -21.59 -22.12 -5.42
C THR A 313 -21.54 -22.86 -4.08
N LYS A 314 -20.37 -23.10 -3.52
CA LYS A 314 -20.25 -23.35 -2.08
C LYS A 314 -19.79 -22.06 -1.41
N PRO A 315 -20.53 -21.55 -0.42
CA PRO A 315 -20.02 -20.43 0.37
C PRO A 315 -18.74 -20.88 1.07
N TYR A 316 -17.65 -20.14 0.82
CA TYR A 316 -16.42 -20.34 1.57
C TYR A 316 -16.62 -20.02 3.04
N PRO A 317 -16.01 -20.78 3.96
CA PRO A 317 -15.98 -20.42 5.36
C PRO A 317 -15.41 -19.00 5.50
N SER A 318 -15.93 -18.27 6.46
CA SER A 318 -15.44 -16.92 6.82
C SER A 318 -13.94 -17.01 7.14
N TRP A 319 -13.10 -16.65 6.17
CA TRP A 319 -11.66 -16.63 6.38
C TRP A 319 -11.31 -15.43 7.24
N ASN A 320 -11.00 -15.67 8.50
CA ASN A 320 -10.06 -14.81 9.19
C ASN A 320 -8.75 -14.95 8.40
N ILE A 321 -8.22 -13.86 7.85
CA ILE A 321 -6.85 -13.82 7.35
C ILE A 321 -6.01 -14.19 8.58
N PRO A 322 -5.25 -15.31 8.58
CA PRO A 322 -4.36 -15.59 9.69
C PRO A 322 -3.45 -14.36 9.82
N ASP A 323 -3.37 -13.79 11.02
CA ASP A 323 -2.36 -12.80 11.31
C ASP A 323 -1.01 -13.50 11.10
N GLU A 324 -0.23 -12.98 10.15
CA GLU A 324 1.18 -13.35 10.06
C GLU A 324 1.78 -13.01 11.44
N PRO A 325 2.51 -13.92 12.10
CA PRO A 325 3.12 -13.60 13.38
C PRO A 325 3.99 -12.36 13.19
N VAL A 326 3.63 -11.29 13.90
CA VAL A 326 4.38 -10.03 13.88
C VAL A 326 5.78 -10.37 14.37
N PRO A 327 6.84 -10.16 13.57
CA PRO A 327 8.19 -10.35 14.05
C PRO A 327 8.41 -9.44 15.27
N PRO A 328 9.09 -9.90 16.35
CA PRO A 328 9.33 -9.09 17.51
C PRO A 328 10.09 -7.83 17.10
N VAL A 329 9.57 -6.68 17.52
CA VAL A 329 10.22 -5.39 17.30
C VAL A 329 11.61 -5.45 17.93
N PRO A 330 12.70 -5.24 17.19
CA PRO A 330 14.02 -5.21 17.78
C PRO A 330 14.13 -4.03 18.73
N GLY A 331 14.33 -4.28 20.03
CA GLY A 331 14.81 -3.30 21.00
C GLY A 331 13.71 -2.37 21.57
N ARG A 332 13.01 -2.84 22.58
CA ARG A 332 12.65 -2.03 23.75
C ARG A 332 13.35 -2.59 24.97
#